data_7158687c5bdba3cef447d1efe92bdd65
#
_entry.id   7158687c5bdba3cef447d1efe92bdd65
#
_cell.length_a   1.000
_cell.length_b   1.000
_cell.length_c   1.000
_cell.angle_alpha   90.00
_cell.angle_beta   90.00
_cell.angle_gamma   90.00
#
_symmetry.space_group_name_H-M   'P 1'
#
loop_
_entity.id
_entity.type
_entity.pdbx_description
1 polymer ?
#
loop_
_entity_poly.entity_id
_entity_poly.type
_entity_poly.pdbx_seq_one_letter_code
_entity_poly.pdbx_strand_id
1 'polypeptide(L)'
;MNNLNNCNCNCNTQVICPTVDITLTASATRLAPCDLITYTATITNQDNNVTYGYFKDNLPTPLVFLPGTVTINGLNYPTLNPTTGFDVNFLTMGNTITITYIAKAYGDSCCCVKVTTCDCCRQYRQVNNNATICYKQCCCNKANMSNNVPVEVEY
;
A
#
# COMPACT_ATOMS: atom_id res chain seq x y z
N MET A 1 -8.44 16.66 26.02
CA MET A 1 -9.15 16.80 24.71
C MET A 1 -8.62 18.04 24.02
N ASN A 2 -7.67 17.89 23.12
CA ASN A 2 -7.16 19.02 22.36
C ASN A 2 -8.13 19.32 21.22
N ASN A 3 -8.74 20.48 21.29
CA ASN A 3 -9.71 21.00 20.35
C ASN A 3 -8.99 21.32 19.01
N LEU A 4 -9.09 20.41 18.02
CA LEU A 4 -8.50 20.53 16.68
C LEU A 4 -9.23 21.53 15.76
N ASN A 5 -10.11 22.34 16.30
CA ASN A 5 -11.03 23.18 15.50
C ASN A 5 -10.56 24.61 15.24
N ASN A 6 -9.32 24.98 15.57
CA ASN A 6 -8.92 26.38 15.39
C ASN A 6 -7.54 26.53 14.69
N CYS A 7 -7.38 25.83 13.56
CA CYS A 7 -6.26 26.09 12.66
C CYS A 7 -6.75 26.93 11.48
N ASN A 8 -6.69 28.25 11.63
CA ASN A 8 -6.98 29.19 10.56
C ASN A 8 -5.78 29.26 9.60
N CYS A 9 -5.59 28.22 8.79
CA CYS A 9 -4.62 28.24 7.72
C CYS A 9 -5.27 28.81 6.47
N ASN A 10 -4.89 30.02 6.12
CA ASN A 10 -5.28 30.65 4.87
C ASN A 10 -4.55 29.91 3.72
N CYS A 11 -5.21 28.96 3.10
CA CYS A 11 -4.67 28.14 2.00
C CYS A 11 -4.51 28.90 0.68
N ASN A 12 -4.43 30.22 0.71
CA ASN A 12 -4.48 31.08 -0.48
C ASN A 12 -3.10 31.51 -1.00
N THR A 13 -2.01 31.02 -0.43
CA THR A 13 -0.67 31.17 -1.02
C THR A 13 -0.26 29.84 -1.61
N GLN A 14 0.09 29.82 -2.91
CA GLN A 14 0.78 28.72 -3.58
C GLN A 14 2.16 28.52 -2.94
N VAL A 15 2.19 28.05 -1.72
CA VAL A 15 3.39 27.45 -1.17
C VAL A 15 3.47 26.07 -1.80
N ILE A 16 4.51 25.83 -2.61
CA ILE A 16 4.90 24.48 -3.03
C ILE A 16 5.24 23.74 -1.75
N CYS A 17 4.24 23.07 -1.19
CA CYS A 17 4.42 22.32 0.02
C CYS A 17 5.15 21.04 -0.35
N PRO A 18 6.32 20.73 0.25
CA PRO A 18 6.93 19.42 0.13
C PRO A 18 5.89 18.34 0.45
N THR A 19 5.91 17.27 -0.29
CA THR A 19 4.89 16.22 -0.22
C THR A 19 5.43 14.97 0.47
N VAL A 20 4.53 14.14 0.95
CA VAL A 20 4.85 12.76 1.28
C VAL A 20 4.69 11.94 0.02
N ASP A 21 5.79 11.42 -0.51
CA ASP A 21 5.78 10.58 -1.70
C ASP A 21 5.59 9.12 -1.32
N ILE A 22 4.91 8.37 -2.19
CA ILE A 22 4.71 6.93 -2.03
C ILE A 22 4.92 6.23 -3.37
N THR A 23 5.70 5.15 -3.36
CA THR A 23 5.86 4.22 -4.47
C THR A 23 5.50 2.82 -4.04
N LEU A 24 4.95 2.02 -4.94
CA LEU A 24 4.60 0.63 -4.71
C LEU A 24 5.32 -0.26 -5.73
N THR A 25 5.83 -1.40 -5.27
CA THR A 25 6.40 -2.45 -6.12
C THR A 25 5.86 -3.80 -5.72
N ALA A 26 5.96 -4.79 -6.60
CA ALA A 26 5.54 -6.15 -6.36
C ALA A 26 6.68 -7.12 -6.71
N SER A 27 6.73 -8.24 -5.99
CA SER A 27 7.75 -9.29 -6.19
C SER A 27 7.53 -10.15 -7.44
N ALA A 28 6.35 -10.05 -8.06
CA ALA A 28 5.99 -10.80 -9.24
C ALA A 28 5.04 -9.99 -10.13
N THR A 29 5.04 -10.30 -11.43
CA THR A 29 4.13 -9.69 -12.43
C THR A 29 3.05 -10.67 -12.88
N ARG A 30 3.17 -11.95 -12.54
CA ARG A 30 2.22 -13.01 -12.88
C ARG A 30 2.09 -14.00 -11.73
N LEU A 31 0.86 -14.42 -11.44
CA LEU A 31 0.51 -15.33 -10.35
C LEU A 31 -0.40 -16.43 -10.86
N ALA A 32 -0.11 -17.66 -10.46
CA ALA A 32 -1.04 -18.77 -10.51
C ALA A 32 -1.99 -18.74 -9.27
N PRO A 33 -3.09 -19.49 -9.29
CA PRO A 33 -3.93 -19.65 -8.11
C PRO A 33 -3.13 -20.13 -6.90
N CYS A 34 -3.38 -19.51 -5.76
CA CYS A 34 -2.68 -19.74 -4.49
C CYS A 34 -1.23 -19.22 -4.41
N ASP A 35 -0.68 -18.63 -5.45
CA ASP A 35 0.64 -17.97 -5.36
C ASP A 35 0.61 -16.77 -4.41
N LEU A 36 1.76 -16.50 -3.82
CA LEU A 36 1.98 -15.38 -2.93
C LEU A 36 2.73 -14.27 -3.67
N ILE A 37 2.37 -13.03 -3.39
CA ILE A 37 3.03 -11.84 -3.89
C ILE A 37 3.37 -10.93 -2.71
N THR A 38 4.60 -10.41 -2.68
CA THR A 38 5.00 -9.41 -1.70
C THR A 38 4.90 -8.03 -2.35
N TYR A 39 4.13 -7.15 -1.73
CA TYR A 39 4.11 -5.74 -2.05
C TYR A 39 5.08 -4.99 -1.13
N THR A 40 5.77 -4.01 -1.70
CA THR A 40 6.66 -3.11 -0.98
C THR A 40 6.27 -1.68 -1.28
N ALA A 41 5.76 -0.98 -0.27
CA ALA A 41 5.48 0.45 -0.32
C ALA A 41 6.65 1.21 0.30
N THR A 42 7.19 2.17 -0.45
CA THR A 42 8.24 3.09 0.03
C THR A 42 7.63 4.47 0.15
N ILE A 43 7.63 5.02 1.37
CA ILE A 43 7.04 6.31 1.71
C ILE A 43 8.17 7.23 2.16
N THR A 44 8.32 8.37 1.50
CA THR A 44 9.33 9.38 1.82
C THR A 44 8.66 10.66 2.27
N ASN A 45 8.97 11.09 3.50
CA ASN A 45 8.50 12.36 4.04
C ASN A 45 9.50 13.46 3.69
N GLN A 46 9.04 14.45 2.93
CA GLN A 46 9.86 15.61 2.52
C GLN A 46 9.52 16.88 3.33
N ASP A 47 8.67 16.77 4.36
CA ASP A 47 8.19 17.91 5.13
C ASP A 47 8.36 17.70 6.65
N ASN A 48 8.99 18.66 7.31
CA ASN A 48 9.15 18.67 8.78
C ASN A 48 7.81 18.80 9.54
N ASN A 49 6.78 19.31 8.91
CA ASN A 49 5.46 19.52 9.54
C ASN A 49 4.57 18.28 9.49
N VAL A 50 4.99 17.23 8.78
CA VAL A 50 4.28 15.96 8.74
C VAL A 50 4.93 15.01 9.73
N THR A 51 4.21 14.68 10.81
CA THR A 51 4.71 13.83 11.89
C THR A 51 4.16 12.41 11.83
N TYR A 52 3.02 12.22 11.19
CA TYR A 52 2.40 10.91 10.99
C TYR A 52 1.54 10.89 9.74
N GLY A 53 1.27 9.72 9.23
CA GLY A 53 0.35 9.47 8.14
C GLY A 53 -0.50 8.23 8.40
N TYR A 54 -1.45 7.97 7.52
CA TYR A 54 -2.30 6.79 7.52
C TYR A 54 -2.13 6.05 6.20
N PHE A 55 -1.59 4.84 6.26
CA PHE A 55 -1.34 3.99 5.10
C PHE A 55 -2.53 3.06 4.85
N LYS A 56 -2.93 2.92 3.59
CA LYS A 56 -3.97 1.99 3.17
C LYS A 56 -3.71 1.46 1.76
N ASP A 57 -4.02 0.19 1.55
CA ASP A 57 -4.01 -0.47 0.25
C ASP A 57 -5.33 -1.24 0.05
N ASN A 58 -6.09 -0.86 -0.96
CA ASN A 58 -7.31 -1.58 -1.35
C ASN A 58 -6.95 -2.65 -2.39
N LEU A 59 -6.39 -3.77 -1.95
CA LEU A 59 -6.01 -4.88 -2.82
C LEU A 59 -7.15 -5.23 -3.80
N PRO A 60 -6.86 -5.27 -5.11
CA PRO A 60 -7.85 -5.62 -6.11
C PRO A 60 -8.18 -7.12 -6.06
N THR A 61 -9.45 -7.47 -6.26
CA THR A 61 -9.86 -8.86 -6.44
C THR A 61 -9.17 -9.45 -7.70
N PRO A 62 -8.59 -10.67 -7.65
CA PRO A 62 -8.75 -11.70 -6.62
C PRO A 62 -7.61 -11.79 -5.59
N LEU A 63 -6.88 -10.70 -5.34
CA LEU A 63 -5.82 -10.70 -4.34
C LEU A 63 -6.41 -10.52 -2.94
N VAL A 64 -5.94 -11.31 -1.99
CA VAL A 64 -6.35 -11.26 -0.57
C VAL A 64 -5.13 -11.09 0.31
N PHE A 65 -5.18 -10.14 1.24
CA PHE A 65 -4.12 -9.92 2.23
C PHE A 65 -3.92 -11.14 3.11
N LEU A 66 -2.66 -11.53 3.33
CA LEU A 66 -2.27 -12.59 4.24
C LEU A 66 -1.96 -11.97 5.63
N PRO A 67 -2.79 -12.21 6.65
CA PRO A 67 -2.59 -11.65 7.98
C PRO A 67 -1.25 -12.04 8.61
N GLY A 68 -0.70 -11.15 9.43
CA GLY A 68 0.56 -11.38 10.14
C GLY A 68 1.83 -11.12 9.33
N THR A 69 1.71 -10.62 8.10
CA THR A 69 2.86 -10.47 7.19
C THR A 69 3.35 -9.02 7.03
N VAL A 70 2.73 -8.07 7.72
CA VAL A 70 3.14 -6.65 7.61
C VAL A 70 4.46 -6.44 8.31
N THR A 71 5.41 -5.82 7.61
CA THR A 71 6.63 -5.29 8.24
C THR A 71 6.73 -3.78 7.98
N ILE A 72 7.34 -3.06 8.92
CA ILE A 72 7.72 -1.66 8.75
C ILE A 72 9.21 -1.55 9.07
N ASN A 73 9.99 -1.09 8.10
CA ASN A 73 11.45 -1.03 8.19
C ASN A 73 12.10 -2.36 8.63
N GLY A 74 11.54 -3.47 8.15
CA GLY A 74 12.01 -4.82 8.46
C GLY A 74 11.53 -5.40 9.80
N LEU A 75 10.83 -4.63 10.63
CA LEU A 75 10.24 -5.12 11.89
C LEU A 75 8.82 -5.62 11.64
N ASN A 76 8.49 -6.79 12.18
CA ASN A 76 7.19 -7.43 12.00
C ASN A 76 6.10 -6.81 12.90
N TYR A 77 4.94 -6.51 12.29
CA TYR A 77 3.75 -5.97 12.94
C TYR A 77 2.53 -6.84 12.61
N PRO A 78 2.36 -7.98 13.27
CA PRO A 78 1.42 -9.02 12.86
C PRO A 78 -0.06 -8.62 12.99
N THR A 79 -0.36 -7.57 13.74
CA THR A 79 -1.74 -7.08 13.94
C THR A 79 -2.18 -6.04 12.93
N LEU A 80 -1.25 -5.49 12.15
CA LEU A 80 -1.57 -4.48 11.14
C LEU A 80 -2.19 -5.13 9.90
N ASN A 81 -3.12 -4.39 9.29
CA ASN A 81 -3.80 -4.82 8.07
C ASN A 81 -3.85 -3.65 7.07
N PRO A 82 -3.15 -3.74 5.92
CA PRO A 82 -3.13 -2.67 4.93
C PRO A 82 -4.51 -2.41 4.30
N THR A 83 -5.40 -3.41 4.23
CA THR A 83 -6.72 -3.23 3.61
C THR A 83 -7.68 -2.42 4.47
N THR A 84 -7.53 -2.45 5.78
CA THR A 84 -8.24 -1.55 6.70
C THR A 84 -7.49 -0.25 6.93
N GLY A 85 -6.17 -0.29 6.75
CA GLY A 85 -5.26 0.82 6.97
C GLY A 85 -4.74 0.91 8.41
N PHE A 86 -3.64 1.63 8.58
CA PHE A 86 -3.00 1.86 9.87
C PHE A 86 -2.13 3.13 9.88
N ASP A 87 -1.88 3.63 11.08
CA ASP A 87 -1.02 4.81 11.26
C ASP A 87 0.46 4.48 11.05
N VAL A 88 1.18 5.41 10.43
CA VAL A 88 2.64 5.38 10.28
C VAL A 88 3.24 6.68 10.81
N ASN A 89 4.36 6.57 11.49
CA ASN A 89 5.05 7.72 12.05
C ASN A 89 6.18 8.18 11.14
N PHE A 90 6.19 9.45 10.77
CA PHE A 90 7.29 10.12 10.09
C PHE A 90 8.09 10.89 11.14
N LEU A 91 9.29 10.45 11.44
CA LEU A 91 10.07 11.02 12.55
C LEU A 91 10.76 12.31 12.16
N THR A 92 11.26 12.41 10.93
CA THR A 92 12.00 13.60 10.43
C THR A 92 11.81 13.74 8.90
N MET A 93 12.08 14.95 8.41
CA MET A 93 12.18 15.19 6.98
C MET A 93 13.28 14.34 6.33
N GLY A 94 13.01 13.83 5.15
CA GLY A 94 13.90 12.96 4.39
C GLY A 94 13.88 11.49 4.83
N ASN A 95 13.16 11.14 5.91
CA ASN A 95 13.03 9.75 6.32
C ASN A 95 12.20 8.97 5.31
N THR A 96 12.67 7.77 5.04
CA THR A 96 11.96 6.80 4.21
C THR A 96 11.47 5.66 5.10
N ILE A 97 10.18 5.32 4.96
CA ILE A 97 9.55 4.18 5.61
C ILE A 97 9.28 3.14 4.53
N THR A 98 9.72 1.91 4.77
CA THR A 98 9.44 0.77 3.91
C THR A 98 8.42 -0.14 4.58
N ILE A 99 7.27 -0.32 3.95
CA ILE A 99 6.20 -1.22 4.41
C ILE A 99 6.16 -2.39 3.45
N THR A 100 6.26 -3.63 3.98
CA THR A 100 6.03 -4.84 3.17
C THR A 100 4.85 -5.62 3.71
N TYR A 101 4.13 -6.29 2.84
CA TYR A 101 3.04 -7.20 3.18
C TYR A 101 2.82 -8.20 2.05
N ILE A 102 2.22 -9.34 2.39
CA ILE A 102 1.99 -10.43 1.45
C ILE A 102 0.50 -10.51 1.13
N ALA A 103 0.20 -10.69 -0.16
CA ALA A 103 -1.12 -11.06 -0.64
C ALA A 103 -1.07 -12.42 -1.32
N LYS A 104 -2.21 -13.08 -1.36
CA LYS A 104 -2.41 -14.39 -2.00
C LYS A 104 -3.39 -14.23 -3.16
N ALA A 105 -3.07 -14.82 -4.30
CA ALA A 105 -4.00 -14.92 -5.41
C ALA A 105 -5.08 -15.97 -5.09
N TYR A 106 -6.34 -15.57 -5.08
CA TYR A 106 -7.49 -16.44 -4.88
C TYR A 106 -8.07 -16.82 -6.26
N GLY A 107 -8.15 -18.11 -6.57
CA GLY A 107 -8.83 -18.64 -7.74
C GLY A 107 -9.86 -19.67 -7.33
N ASP A 108 -10.85 -19.92 -8.17
CA ASP A 108 -11.91 -20.91 -7.93
C ASP A 108 -11.38 -22.35 -7.76
N SER A 109 -10.11 -22.56 -8.14
CA SER A 109 -9.40 -23.84 -8.00
C SER A 109 -8.42 -23.87 -6.84
N CYS A 110 -8.73 -23.24 -5.70
CA CYS A 110 -7.92 -23.34 -4.47
C CYS A 110 -7.94 -24.75 -3.82
N CYS A 111 -8.24 -25.78 -4.58
CA CYS A 111 -7.92 -27.15 -4.22
C CYS A 111 -6.52 -27.45 -4.76
N CYS A 112 -5.52 -27.32 -3.95
CA CYS A 112 -4.08 -27.56 -4.11
C CYS A 112 -3.58 -28.63 -5.11
N VAL A 113 -4.24 -28.78 -6.23
CA VAL A 113 -3.84 -29.65 -7.33
C VAL A 113 -3.29 -28.74 -8.42
N LYS A 114 -1.97 -28.65 -8.52
CA LYS A 114 -1.31 -28.14 -9.73
C LYS A 114 -1.71 -29.08 -10.87
N VAL A 115 -2.80 -28.79 -11.53
CA VAL A 115 -3.08 -29.41 -12.80
C VAL A 115 -2.10 -28.79 -13.78
N THR A 116 -1.11 -29.54 -14.22
CA THR A 116 -0.26 -29.21 -15.34
C THR A 116 -1.09 -29.19 -16.62
N THR A 117 -1.93 -28.18 -16.75
CA THR A 117 -2.67 -27.93 -17.98
C THR A 117 -1.75 -27.22 -18.96
N CYS A 118 -1.91 -27.57 -20.22
CA CYS A 118 -1.23 -26.93 -21.34
C CYS A 118 -1.32 -25.40 -21.23
N ASP A 119 -0.22 -24.69 -21.39
CA ASP A 119 -0.15 -23.23 -21.31
C ASP A 119 -1.17 -22.49 -22.19
N CYS A 120 -1.66 -23.15 -23.24
CA CYS A 120 -2.66 -22.64 -24.17
C CYS A 120 -4.09 -22.52 -23.59
N CYS A 121 -4.35 -23.10 -22.42
CA CYS A 121 -5.67 -23.09 -21.76
C CYS A 121 -5.73 -22.15 -20.55
N ARG A 122 -4.63 -21.49 -20.19
CA ARG A 122 -4.56 -20.59 -19.04
C ARG A 122 -5.15 -19.24 -19.41
N GLN A 123 -6.06 -18.77 -18.60
CA GLN A 123 -6.64 -17.43 -18.73
C GLN A 123 -6.06 -16.55 -17.63
N TYR A 124 -5.66 -15.33 -18.01
CA TYR A 124 -5.10 -14.36 -17.09
C TYR A 124 -5.95 -13.09 -17.09
N ARG A 125 -6.12 -12.54 -15.90
CA ARG A 125 -6.73 -11.23 -15.71
C ARG A 125 -5.68 -10.28 -15.14
N GLN A 126 -5.48 -9.16 -15.82
CA GLN A 126 -4.66 -8.10 -15.27
C GLN A 126 -5.45 -7.35 -14.18
N VAL A 127 -4.84 -7.20 -13.02
CA VAL A 127 -5.30 -6.34 -11.94
C VAL A 127 -4.23 -5.29 -11.65
N ASN A 128 -4.67 -4.10 -11.27
CA ASN A 128 -3.76 -3.00 -10.92
C ASN A 128 -3.90 -2.74 -9.42
N ASN A 129 -2.79 -2.78 -8.70
CA ASN A 129 -2.74 -2.40 -7.30
C ASN A 129 -2.09 -1.04 -7.11
N ASN A 130 -2.58 -0.29 -6.14
CA ASN A 130 -1.98 0.94 -5.66
C ASN A 130 -2.25 1.12 -4.16
N ALA A 131 -1.37 1.82 -3.51
CA ALA A 131 -1.51 2.17 -2.10
C ALA A 131 -1.67 3.67 -1.93
N THR A 132 -2.29 4.08 -0.84
CA THR A 132 -2.54 5.48 -0.51
C THR A 132 -1.92 5.82 0.83
N ILE A 133 -1.31 6.97 0.93
CA ILE A 133 -0.90 7.60 2.18
C ILE A 133 -1.70 8.88 2.40
N CYS A 134 -2.48 8.91 3.48
CA CYS A 134 -3.16 10.12 3.94
C CYS A 134 -2.31 10.76 5.04
N TYR A 135 -2.16 12.07 5.02
CA TYR A 135 -1.38 12.80 6.01
C TYR A 135 -1.95 14.18 6.25
N LYS A 136 -1.59 14.79 7.36
CA LYS A 136 -2.00 16.15 7.70
C LYS A 136 -0.79 17.08 7.61
N GLN A 137 -0.92 18.11 6.82
CA GLN A 137 0.09 19.15 6.65
C GLN A 137 -0.55 20.50 6.93
N CYS A 138 0.01 21.27 7.88
CA CYS A 138 -0.47 22.61 8.24
C CYS A 138 -1.99 22.71 8.33
N CYS A 139 -2.65 21.81 9.06
CA CYS A 139 -4.11 21.73 9.23
C CYS A 139 -4.91 21.28 7.99
N CYS A 140 -4.28 21.01 6.87
CA CYS A 140 -4.94 20.48 5.67
C CYS A 140 -4.74 18.96 5.60
N ASN A 141 -5.83 18.21 5.41
CA ASN A 141 -5.75 16.80 5.10
C ASN A 141 -5.31 16.62 3.65
N LYS A 142 -4.31 15.80 3.42
CA LYS A 142 -3.80 15.47 2.09
C LYS A 142 -3.75 13.96 1.91
N ALA A 143 -3.79 13.53 0.68
CA ALA A 143 -3.58 12.14 0.30
C ALA A 143 -2.68 12.09 -0.93
N ASN A 144 -1.79 11.11 -0.96
CA ASN A 144 -1.02 10.78 -2.15
C ASN A 144 -1.17 9.29 -2.45
N MET A 145 -1.20 8.97 -3.74
CA MET A 145 -1.38 7.61 -4.24
C MET A 145 -0.09 7.17 -4.92
N SER A 146 0.28 5.92 -4.72
CA SER A 146 1.41 5.31 -5.41
C SER A 146 1.14 5.17 -6.92
N ASN A 147 2.18 4.80 -7.64
CA ASN A 147 2.04 4.27 -8.99
C ASN A 147 1.14 3.02 -8.99
N ASN A 148 0.54 2.72 -10.14
CA ASN A 148 -0.12 1.44 -10.38
C ASN A 148 0.90 0.34 -10.56
N VAL A 149 0.63 -0.81 -9.96
CA VAL A 149 1.43 -2.04 -10.11
C VAL A 149 0.56 -3.09 -10.79
N PRO A 150 0.76 -3.34 -12.10
CA PRO A 150 0.00 -4.35 -12.82
C PRO A 150 0.49 -5.75 -12.45
N VAL A 151 -0.45 -6.65 -12.20
CA VAL A 151 -0.20 -8.08 -11.97
C VAL A 151 -1.20 -8.89 -12.78
N GLU A 152 -0.73 -9.91 -13.49
CA GLU A 152 -1.57 -10.89 -14.17
C GLU A 152 -1.88 -12.03 -13.21
N VAL A 153 -3.15 -12.31 -12.99
CA VAL A 153 -3.62 -13.40 -12.14
C VAL A 153 -4.35 -14.43 -12.97
N GLU A 154 -3.92 -15.69 -12.88
CA GLU A 154 -4.56 -16.84 -13.53
C GLU A 154 -5.87 -17.19 -12.79
N TYR A 155 -6.92 -17.57 -13.55
CA TYR A 155 -8.23 -17.98 -13.05
C TYR A 155 -8.82 -19.17 -13.83
#